data_1f5fa90da96c82f947bdb435fe436c39
#
_entry.id   1f5fa90da96c82f947bdb435fe436c39
#
_cell.length_a   1.000
_cell.length_b   1.000
_cell.length_c   1.000
_cell.angle_alpha   90.00
_cell.angle_beta   90.00
_cell.angle_gamma   90.00
#
_symmetry.space_group_name_H-M   'P 1'
#
loop_
_entity.id
_entity.type
_entity.pdbx_description
1 polymer ?
#
loop_
_entity_poly.entity_id
_entity_poly.type
_entity_poly.pdbx_seq_one_letter_code
_entity_poly.pdbx_strand_id
1 'polypeptide(L)'
;MIVNKRLKEVSKLVDDGSSILDVGCDHAFLDIFLAQDKTKKLKKIVASDNKEGPLEQAKNNILQHKLSELIELRLGNGLDVYTSDIDTVIISGMGGRNMIGIFKAHPEYLKNINTFISV
;
A
#
# COMPACT_ATOMS: atom_id res chain seq x y z
N MET A 1 10.27 17.87 1.35
CA MET A 1 9.47 17.03 0.45
C MET A 1 8.28 17.83 -0.06
N ILE A 2 8.14 17.89 -1.36
CA ILE A 2 6.95 18.49 -1.95
C ILE A 2 5.83 17.47 -1.79
N VAL A 3 4.83 17.82 -0.98
CA VAL A 3 3.68 16.93 -0.80
C VAL A 3 2.84 17.03 -2.06
N ASN A 4 2.85 15.97 -2.83
CA ASN A 4 2.07 15.84 -4.04
C ASN A 4 0.57 15.90 -3.68
N LYS A 5 -0.18 16.69 -4.42
CA LYS A 5 -1.64 16.78 -4.27
C LYS A 5 -2.29 15.40 -4.34
N ARG A 6 -1.75 14.52 -5.20
CA ARG A 6 -2.21 13.15 -5.37
C ARG A 6 -2.11 12.33 -4.08
N LEU A 7 -1.00 12.48 -3.33
CA LEU A 7 -0.83 11.79 -2.06
C LEU A 7 -1.86 12.23 -1.04
N LYS A 8 -2.16 13.52 -1.01
CA LYS A 8 -3.21 14.07 -0.12
C LYS A 8 -4.58 13.52 -0.47
N GLU A 9 -4.91 13.42 -1.76
CA GLU A 9 -6.20 12.90 -2.21
C GLU A 9 -6.36 11.43 -1.82
N VAL A 10 -5.32 10.62 -2.01
CA VAL A 10 -5.34 9.22 -1.61
C VAL A 10 -5.51 9.10 -0.09
N SER A 11 -4.79 9.90 0.66
CA SER A 11 -4.86 9.89 2.12
C SER A 11 -6.28 10.12 2.63
N LYS A 12 -7.04 11.00 1.99
CA LYS A 12 -8.42 11.28 2.38
C LYS A 12 -9.35 10.07 2.25
N LEU A 13 -8.99 9.12 1.37
CA LEU A 13 -9.79 7.92 1.14
C LEU A 13 -9.48 6.79 2.12
N VAL A 14 -8.41 6.92 2.90
CA VAL A 14 -8.00 5.92 3.86
C VAL A 14 -8.63 6.22 5.22
N ASP A 15 -9.36 5.24 5.75
CA ASP A 15 -10.02 5.39 7.05
C ASP A 15 -9.04 5.24 8.21
N ASP A 16 -9.36 5.87 9.33
CA ASP A 16 -8.61 5.75 10.56
C ASP A 16 -8.54 4.28 11.00
N GLY A 17 -7.40 3.88 11.53
CA GLY A 17 -7.22 2.54 12.06
C GLY A 17 -7.12 1.42 11.02
N SER A 18 -6.97 1.77 9.75
CA SER A 18 -6.86 0.78 8.67
C SER A 18 -5.56 -0.01 8.72
N SER A 19 -5.64 -1.24 8.19
CA SER A 19 -4.49 -2.08 7.86
C SER A 19 -4.40 -2.15 6.35
N ILE A 20 -3.32 -1.62 5.79
CA ILE A 20 -3.21 -1.31 4.36
C ILE A 20 -2.25 -2.24 3.65
N LEU A 21 -2.63 -2.65 2.43
CA LEU A 21 -1.71 -3.22 1.45
C LEU A 21 -1.60 -2.26 0.28
N ASP A 22 -0.39 -1.78 0.02
CA ASP A 22 -0.09 -0.95 -1.14
C ASP A 22 0.56 -1.82 -2.22
N VAL A 23 -0.17 -2.07 -3.29
CA VAL A 23 0.28 -2.89 -4.42
C VAL A 23 1.01 -2.01 -5.43
N GLY A 24 2.27 -2.33 -5.70
CA GLY A 24 3.10 -1.50 -6.56
C GLY A 24 3.60 -0.27 -5.83
N CYS A 25 4.23 -0.47 -4.68
CA CYS A 25 4.63 0.63 -3.80
C CYS A 25 5.77 1.49 -4.35
N ASP A 26 6.50 0.98 -5.33
CA ASP A 26 7.64 1.67 -5.94
C ASP A 26 8.63 2.10 -4.84
N HIS A 27 8.86 3.39 -4.65
CA HIS A 27 9.77 3.91 -3.62
C HIS A 27 9.11 4.11 -2.25
N ALA A 28 7.86 3.70 -2.12
CA ALA A 28 7.06 3.78 -0.89
C ALA A 28 6.77 5.21 -0.40
N PHE A 29 6.76 6.20 -1.29
CA PHE A 29 6.46 7.57 -0.89
C PHE A 29 5.04 7.73 -0.33
N LEU A 30 4.07 7.06 -0.92
CA LEU A 30 2.69 7.07 -0.42
C LEU A 30 2.63 6.46 0.98
N ASP A 31 3.30 5.34 1.18
CA ASP A 31 3.28 4.62 2.46
C ASP A 31 3.91 5.46 3.56
N ILE A 32 5.02 6.13 3.25
CA ILE A 32 5.69 7.03 4.18
C ILE A 32 4.78 8.21 4.53
N PHE A 33 4.13 8.79 3.53
CA PHE A 33 3.19 9.90 3.73
C PHE A 33 2.06 9.48 4.66
N LEU A 34 1.46 8.32 4.42
CA LEU A 34 0.38 7.80 5.25
C LEU A 34 0.86 7.49 6.67
N ALA A 35 2.05 6.92 6.82
CA ALA A 35 2.61 6.58 8.11
C ALA A 35 2.90 7.82 8.97
N GLN A 36 3.22 8.94 8.32
CA GLN A 36 3.51 10.20 9.00
C GLN A 36 2.25 10.95 9.44
N ASP A 37 1.08 10.55 8.93
CA ASP A 37 -0.18 11.17 9.31
C ASP A 37 -0.70 10.57 10.62
N LYS A 38 -0.35 11.21 11.72
CA LYS A 38 -0.69 10.72 13.07
C LYS A 38 -2.20 10.75 13.35
N THR A 39 -2.98 11.48 12.56
CA THR A 39 -4.43 11.56 12.78
C THR A 39 -5.14 10.28 12.39
N LYS A 40 -4.56 9.45 11.53
CA LYS A 40 -5.20 8.23 11.04
C LYS A 40 -5.02 7.01 11.93
N LYS A 41 -3.99 6.98 12.76
CA LYS A 41 -3.72 5.87 13.68
C LYS A 41 -3.75 4.51 12.99
N LEU A 42 -3.08 4.41 11.85
CA LEU A 42 -3.05 3.19 11.07
C LEU A 42 -2.44 2.03 11.86
N LYS A 43 -3.01 0.85 11.73
CA LYS A 43 -2.51 -0.34 12.43
C LYS A 43 -1.26 -0.89 11.75
N LYS A 44 -1.25 -0.87 10.42
CA LYS A 44 -0.20 -1.54 9.66
C LYS A 44 -0.24 -1.05 8.21
N ILE A 45 0.93 -0.93 7.63
CA ILE A 45 1.07 -0.68 6.19
C ILE A 45 1.99 -1.76 5.62
N VAL A 46 1.47 -2.53 4.67
CA VAL A 46 2.28 -3.48 3.89
C VAL A 46 2.54 -2.84 2.54
N ALA A 47 3.78 -2.56 2.25
CA ALA A 47 4.21 -2.01 0.96
C ALA A 47 4.76 -3.16 0.12
N SER A 48 4.17 -3.41 -1.04
CA SER A 48 4.56 -4.52 -1.89
C SER A 48 4.92 -4.08 -3.29
N ASP A 49 5.81 -4.84 -3.91
CA ASP A 49 6.18 -4.66 -5.30
C ASP A 49 6.61 -6.01 -5.86
N ASN A 50 6.48 -6.20 -7.16
CA ASN A 50 6.91 -7.44 -7.80
C ASN A 50 8.35 -7.36 -8.30
N LYS A 51 9.03 -6.24 -8.10
CA LYS A 51 10.42 -6.02 -8.51
C LYS A 51 11.30 -5.72 -7.32
N GLU A 52 12.47 -6.37 -7.27
CA GLU A 52 13.41 -6.20 -6.15
C GLU A 52 14.03 -4.80 -6.10
N GLY A 53 14.33 -4.21 -7.25
CA GLY A 53 14.96 -2.89 -7.31
C GLY A 53 14.17 -1.80 -6.62
N PRO A 54 12.91 -1.56 -7.03
CA PRO A 54 12.06 -0.59 -6.35
C PRO A 54 11.86 -0.92 -4.87
N LEU A 55 11.74 -2.19 -4.51
CA LEU A 55 11.54 -2.59 -3.13
C LEU A 55 12.76 -2.28 -2.26
N GLU A 56 13.96 -2.42 -2.80
CA GLU A 56 15.19 -2.04 -2.10
C GLU A 56 15.23 -0.53 -1.85
N GLN A 57 14.82 0.27 -2.83
CA GLN A 57 14.72 1.72 -2.66
C GLN A 57 13.67 2.07 -1.60
N ALA A 58 12.55 1.37 -1.62
CA ALA A 58 11.51 1.55 -0.61
C ALA A 58 12.06 1.27 0.79
N LYS A 59 12.82 0.19 0.95
CA LYS A 59 13.44 -0.17 2.22
C LYS A 59 14.34 0.95 2.74
N ASN A 60 15.19 1.49 1.88
CA ASN A 60 16.09 2.57 2.25
C ASN A 60 15.32 3.82 2.69
N ASN A 61 14.27 4.16 1.96
CA ASN A 61 13.44 5.32 2.30
C ASN A 61 12.72 5.15 3.64
N ILE A 62 12.19 3.95 3.89
CA ILE A 62 11.50 3.63 5.14
C ILE A 62 12.45 3.69 6.33
N LEU A 63 13.65 3.14 6.17
CA LEU A 63 14.69 3.20 7.21
C LEU A 63 15.10 4.64 7.51
N GLN A 64 15.27 5.46 6.48
CA GLN A 64 15.64 6.85 6.60
C GLN A 64 14.62 7.65 7.43
N HIS A 65 13.34 7.31 7.28
CA HIS A 65 12.25 7.98 7.99
C HIS A 65 11.89 7.31 9.32
N LYS A 66 12.62 6.26 9.70
CA LYS A 66 12.42 5.53 10.96
C LYS A 66 11.01 4.94 11.09
N LEU A 67 10.50 4.39 10.00
CA LEU A 67 9.13 3.86 9.93
C LEU A 67 9.07 2.33 9.78
N SER A 68 10.18 1.63 10.04
CA SER A 68 10.26 0.17 9.83
C SER A 68 9.32 -0.63 10.72
N GLU A 69 8.87 -0.08 11.84
CA GLU A 69 7.93 -0.78 12.72
C GLU A 69 6.49 -0.74 12.19
N LEU A 70 6.13 0.33 11.47
CA LEU A 70 4.78 0.48 10.94
C LEU A 70 4.64 -0.05 9.51
N ILE A 71 5.71 0.06 8.71
CA ILE A 71 5.70 -0.32 7.30
C ILE A 71 6.49 -1.61 7.10
N GLU A 72 5.78 -2.66 6.65
CA GLU A 72 6.37 -3.95 6.29
C GLU A 72 6.48 -4.05 4.77
N LEU A 73 7.59 -4.61 4.27
CA LEU A 73 7.81 -4.81 2.83
C LEU A 73 7.54 -6.26 2.45
N ARG A 74 6.89 -6.46 1.31
CA ARG A 74 6.67 -7.80 0.74
C ARG A 74 6.94 -7.81 -0.76
N LEU A 75 7.72 -8.79 -1.21
CA LEU A 75 7.97 -9.01 -2.63
C LEU A 75 6.93 -9.97 -3.16
N GLY A 76 6.21 -9.59 -4.21
CA GLY A 76 5.22 -10.44 -4.84
C GLY A 76 4.28 -9.68 -5.76
N ASN A 77 3.39 -10.42 -6.41
CA ASN A 77 2.46 -9.88 -7.40
C ASN A 77 1.08 -9.65 -6.79
N GLY A 78 0.58 -8.42 -6.91
CA GLY A 78 -0.80 -8.11 -6.59
C GLY A 78 -1.23 -8.61 -5.21
N LEU A 79 -2.32 -9.36 -5.16
CA LEU A 79 -2.86 -9.91 -3.92
C LEU A 79 -2.19 -11.22 -3.46
N ASP A 80 -1.16 -11.70 -4.17
CA ASP A 80 -0.41 -12.88 -3.71
C ASP A 80 0.19 -12.69 -2.32
N VAL A 81 0.48 -11.44 -1.97
CA VAL A 81 1.08 -11.08 -0.68
C VAL A 81 0.04 -10.70 0.38
N TYR A 82 -1.24 -10.76 0.05
CA TYR A 82 -2.32 -10.40 0.95
C TYR A 82 -2.38 -11.34 2.16
N THR A 83 -2.69 -10.77 3.33
CA THR A 83 -2.98 -11.53 4.53
C THR A 83 -4.29 -11.01 5.13
N SER A 84 -4.99 -11.86 5.86
CA SER A 84 -6.38 -11.60 6.29
C SER A 84 -6.55 -10.43 7.26
N ASP A 85 -5.46 -9.94 7.83
CA ASP A 85 -5.47 -8.76 8.69
C ASP A 85 -5.57 -7.43 7.92
N ILE A 86 -5.40 -7.48 6.59
CA ILE A 86 -5.49 -6.29 5.72
C ILE A 86 -6.94 -6.03 5.36
N ASP A 87 -7.41 -4.79 5.56
CA ASP A 87 -8.78 -4.38 5.22
C ASP A 87 -8.85 -3.36 4.08
N THR A 88 -7.73 -2.76 3.69
CA THR A 88 -7.68 -1.71 2.69
C THR A 88 -6.57 -2.01 1.68
N VAL A 89 -6.90 -2.00 0.40
CA VAL A 89 -5.93 -2.24 -0.67
C VAL A 89 -5.85 -1.01 -1.56
N ILE A 90 -4.63 -0.52 -1.75
CA ILE A 90 -4.32 0.60 -2.64
C ILE A 90 -3.55 0.04 -3.83
N ILE A 91 -3.99 0.36 -5.04
CA ILE A 91 -3.33 -0.08 -6.27
C ILE A 91 -2.96 1.16 -7.06
N SER A 92 -1.68 1.37 -7.25
CA SER A 92 -1.15 2.55 -7.94
C SER A 92 -0.54 2.18 -9.28
N GLY A 93 -0.72 3.05 -10.27
CA GLY A 93 -0.02 2.96 -11.54
C GLY A 93 -0.41 1.78 -12.42
N MET A 94 -1.59 1.21 -12.22
CA MET A 94 -2.06 0.07 -13.01
C MET A 94 -3.27 0.44 -13.84
N GLY A 95 -3.33 -0.08 -15.08
CA GLY A 95 -4.52 0.02 -15.90
C GLY A 95 -5.62 -0.92 -15.42
N GLY A 96 -6.86 -0.65 -15.88
CA GLY A 96 -8.03 -1.42 -15.45
C GLY A 96 -7.92 -2.93 -15.70
N ARG A 97 -7.28 -3.34 -16.79
CA ARG A 97 -7.10 -4.76 -17.10
C ARG A 97 -6.24 -5.48 -16.08
N ASN A 98 -5.15 -4.81 -15.66
CA ASN A 98 -4.25 -5.38 -14.64
C ASN A 98 -4.96 -5.49 -13.31
N MET A 99 -5.78 -4.52 -12.95
CA MET A 99 -6.56 -4.55 -11.72
C MET A 99 -7.56 -5.70 -11.71
N ILE A 100 -8.26 -5.91 -12.82
CA ILE A 100 -9.21 -7.03 -12.96
C ILE A 100 -8.49 -8.35 -12.78
N GLY A 101 -7.30 -8.50 -13.37
CA GLY A 101 -6.48 -9.70 -13.23
C GLY A 101 -6.10 -9.98 -11.78
N ILE A 102 -5.75 -8.93 -11.03
CA ILE A 102 -5.41 -9.05 -9.60
C ILE A 102 -6.61 -9.57 -8.81
N PHE A 103 -7.80 -9.02 -9.06
CA PHE A 103 -9.01 -9.44 -8.35
C PHE A 103 -9.43 -10.87 -8.71
N LYS A 104 -9.33 -11.25 -9.98
CA LYS A 104 -9.70 -12.58 -10.45
C LYS A 104 -8.78 -13.67 -9.94
N ALA A 105 -7.52 -13.33 -9.67
CA ALA A 105 -6.55 -14.30 -9.17
C ALA A 105 -6.88 -14.80 -7.77
N HIS A 106 -7.50 -13.94 -6.94
CA HIS A 106 -7.79 -14.26 -5.53
C HIS A 106 -9.16 -13.75 -5.12
N PRO A 107 -10.24 -14.29 -5.71
CA PRO A 107 -11.59 -13.84 -5.34
C PRO A 107 -11.93 -14.09 -3.87
N GLU A 108 -11.30 -15.08 -3.25
CA GLU A 108 -11.52 -15.43 -1.84
C GLU A 108 -11.04 -14.33 -0.87
N TYR A 109 -10.12 -13.47 -1.30
CA TYR A 109 -9.63 -12.38 -0.46
C TYR A 109 -10.57 -11.18 -0.43
N LEU A 110 -11.39 -11.02 -1.45
CA LEU A 110 -12.23 -9.83 -1.61
C LEU A 110 -13.23 -9.63 -0.48
N LYS A 111 -13.70 -10.71 0.11
CA LYS A 111 -14.70 -10.64 1.18
C LYS A 111 -14.19 -9.98 2.46
N ASN A 112 -12.87 -9.98 2.67
CA ASN A 112 -12.26 -9.42 3.88
C ASN A 112 -11.71 -8.01 3.65
N ILE A 113 -11.81 -7.50 2.43
CA ILE A 113 -11.30 -6.18 2.07
C ILE A 113 -12.47 -5.21 2.01
N ASN A 114 -12.44 -4.19 2.86
CA ASN A 114 -13.52 -3.19 2.95
C ASN A 114 -13.37 -2.08 1.93
N THR A 115 -12.15 -1.75 1.55
CA THR A 115 -11.85 -0.56 0.75
C THR A 115 -10.80 -0.86 -0.30
N PHE A 116 -11.11 -0.54 -1.56
CA PHE A 116 -10.15 -0.56 -2.65
C PHE A 116 -9.96 0.86 -3.17
N ILE A 117 -8.71 1.29 -3.27
CA ILE A 117 -8.36 2.61 -3.75
C ILE A 117 -7.49 2.47 -4.99
N SER A 118 -7.97 3.00 -6.12
CA SER A 118 -7.22 3.02 -7.38
C SER A 118 -6.65 4.41 -7.59
N VAL A 119 -5.36 4.46 -7.91
CA VAL A 119 -4.65 5.73 -8.09
C VAL A 119 -4.09 5.84 -9.49
#